data_74c125335f5aa08011a9fc02c45b9d39
#
_entry.id   74c125335f5aa08011a9fc02c45b9d39
#
_cell.length_a   1.000
_cell.length_b   1.000
_cell.length_c   1.000
_cell.angle_alpha   90.00
_cell.angle_beta   90.00
_cell.angle_gamma   90.00
#
_symmetry.space_group_name_H-M   'P 1'
#
loop_
_entity.id
_entity.type
_entity.pdbx_description
1 polymer ?
#
loop_
_entity_poly.entity_id
_entity_poly.type
_entity_poly.pdbx_seq_one_letter_code
_entity_poly.pdbx_strand_id
1 'polypeptide(L)'
;MLQIKSISKRYKTGDFVQQALDKVSLNLRDSEFVAILGPSGSGKTTLLNIIGGLDRYDDGDLVINGISTRQYKDRDWDSYRNHTIGFVFQSYNLIPHQTILSNVELALTISGIGKADRRERARKALEKVGLGEHINKKPNQLSGGQMQRVAIARALVNDPDIVLADEPTGALDSRATDELLDLFEKINDSGQTILMVTHSVKAASRAGRILFIRDGQVYHQL
;
A
#
# COMPACT_ATOMS: atom_id res chain seq x y z
N MET A 1 2.09 -4.53 -16.18
CA MET A 1 1.21 -3.76 -15.33
C MET A 1 1.75 -2.37 -14.97
N LEU A 2 2.75 -2.18 -14.10
CA LEU A 2 3.29 -0.88 -13.69
C LEU A 2 4.79 -0.79 -14.01
N GLN A 3 5.22 0.34 -14.61
CA GLN A 3 6.63 0.62 -14.92
C GLN A 3 7.02 1.99 -14.39
N ILE A 4 8.14 2.04 -13.69
CA ILE A 4 8.81 3.26 -13.25
C ILE A 4 10.04 3.43 -14.13
N LYS A 5 10.15 4.58 -14.80
CA LYS A 5 11.23 4.89 -15.75
C LYS A 5 11.96 6.13 -15.30
N SER A 6 13.14 5.96 -14.70
CA SER A 6 14.06 7.03 -14.28
C SER A 6 13.39 8.12 -13.44
N ILE A 7 12.52 7.72 -12.49
CA ILE A 7 11.82 8.68 -11.63
C ILE A 7 12.81 9.33 -10.66
N SER A 8 12.75 10.66 -10.61
CA SER A 8 13.48 11.49 -9.64
C SER A 8 12.51 12.35 -8.84
N LYS A 9 12.83 12.56 -7.56
CA LYS A 9 12.07 13.40 -6.64
C LYS A 9 12.98 14.18 -5.72
N ARG A 10 12.73 15.49 -5.61
CA ARG A 10 13.42 16.41 -4.70
C ARG A 10 12.42 17.13 -3.82
N TYR A 11 12.75 17.30 -2.57
CA TYR A 11 12.02 18.16 -1.65
C TYR A 11 12.85 19.40 -1.36
N LYS A 12 12.22 20.56 -1.45
CA LYS A 12 12.86 21.84 -1.17
C LYS A 12 12.25 22.48 0.07
N THR A 13 13.10 22.78 1.05
CA THR A 13 12.70 23.48 2.28
C THR A 13 13.64 24.69 2.47
N GLY A 14 13.18 25.88 2.12
CA GLY A 14 14.03 27.07 2.03
C GLY A 14 15.13 26.89 0.99
N ASP A 15 16.40 27.03 1.39
CA ASP A 15 17.57 26.83 0.53
C ASP A 15 18.07 25.37 0.50
N PHE A 16 17.53 24.52 1.37
CA PHE A 16 17.90 23.12 1.44
C PHE A 16 17.12 22.28 0.41
N VAL A 17 17.85 21.50 -0.39
CA VAL A 17 17.30 20.58 -1.38
C VAL A 17 17.72 19.15 -1.03
N GLN A 18 16.73 18.30 -0.73
CA GLN A 18 16.94 16.89 -0.46
C GLN A 18 16.54 16.07 -1.68
N GLN A 19 17.49 15.31 -2.25
CA GLN A 19 17.20 14.29 -3.27
C GLN A 19 16.59 13.06 -2.58
N ALA A 20 15.29 12.82 -2.76
CA ALA A 20 14.61 11.69 -2.15
C ALA A 20 14.64 10.45 -3.06
N LEU A 21 14.56 10.64 -4.39
CA LEU A 21 14.71 9.59 -5.40
C LEU A 21 15.59 10.10 -6.54
N ASP A 22 16.52 9.25 -7.01
CA ASP A 22 17.44 9.55 -8.09
C ASP A 22 17.35 8.50 -9.20
N LYS A 23 16.66 8.84 -10.28
CA LYS A 23 16.52 8.03 -11.52
C LYS A 23 16.10 6.58 -11.27
N VAL A 24 15.18 6.38 -10.31
CA VAL A 24 14.67 5.05 -9.96
C VAL A 24 13.95 4.44 -11.16
N SER A 25 14.31 3.19 -11.47
CA SER A 25 13.64 2.38 -12.49
C SER A 25 13.33 1.01 -11.95
N LEU A 26 12.06 0.61 -12.03
CA LEU A 26 11.60 -0.73 -11.69
C LEU A 26 10.28 -1.06 -12.41
N ASN A 27 9.92 -2.32 -12.44
CA ASN A 27 8.64 -2.77 -12.94
C ASN A 27 7.97 -3.72 -11.95
N LEU A 28 6.64 -3.68 -11.90
CA LEU A 28 5.80 -4.65 -11.23
C LEU A 28 5.03 -5.45 -12.28
N ARG A 29 5.01 -6.77 -12.10
CA ARG A 29 4.21 -7.70 -12.89
C ARG A 29 2.89 -7.96 -12.18
N ASP A 30 1.92 -8.47 -12.92
CA ASP A 30 0.66 -8.91 -12.34
C ASP A 30 0.90 -10.09 -11.39
N SER A 31 0.17 -10.12 -10.29
CA SER A 31 0.24 -11.16 -9.25
C SER A 31 1.62 -11.34 -8.60
N GLU A 32 2.48 -10.33 -8.66
CA GLU A 32 3.81 -10.36 -8.06
C GLU A 32 3.78 -9.79 -6.63
N PHE A 33 4.48 -10.45 -5.71
CA PHE A 33 4.77 -9.87 -4.40
C PHE A 33 6.22 -9.38 -4.37
N VAL A 34 6.39 -8.06 -4.32
CA VAL A 34 7.70 -7.39 -4.30
C VAL A 34 7.89 -6.67 -2.98
N ALA A 35 9.05 -6.85 -2.37
CA ALA A 35 9.48 -6.05 -1.23
C ALA A 35 10.61 -5.10 -1.62
N ILE A 36 10.52 -3.85 -1.17
CA ILE A 36 11.62 -2.88 -1.26
C ILE A 36 12.20 -2.72 0.14
N LEU A 37 13.40 -3.24 0.33
CA LEU A 37 14.14 -3.24 1.60
C LEU A 37 15.16 -2.10 1.62
N GLY A 38 15.18 -1.33 2.70
CA GLY A 38 16.19 -0.27 2.88
C GLY A 38 16.10 0.42 4.23
N PRO A 39 17.13 1.16 4.62
CA PRO A 39 17.16 1.91 5.89
C PRO A 39 16.12 3.02 5.92
N SER A 40 15.87 3.56 7.12
CA SER A 40 15.02 4.75 7.27
C SER A 40 15.61 5.93 6.48
N GLY A 41 14.76 6.73 5.84
CA GLY A 41 15.19 7.88 5.04
C GLY A 41 15.74 7.55 3.65
N SER A 42 15.76 6.29 3.21
CA SER A 42 16.30 5.90 1.89
C SER A 42 15.40 6.21 0.69
N GLY A 43 14.17 6.75 0.92
CA GLY A 43 13.23 7.09 -0.16
C GLY A 43 12.08 6.09 -0.35
N LYS A 44 11.95 5.04 0.49
CA LYS A 44 10.91 4.00 0.38
C LYS A 44 9.48 4.57 0.34
N THR A 45 9.10 5.33 1.36
CA THR A 45 7.77 5.94 1.47
C THR A 45 7.52 6.95 0.33
N THR A 46 8.55 7.72 -0.06
CA THR A 46 8.45 8.63 -1.22
C THR A 46 8.13 7.86 -2.50
N LEU A 47 8.83 6.76 -2.75
CA LEU A 47 8.60 5.92 -3.91
C LEU A 47 7.19 5.31 -3.89
N LEU A 48 6.77 4.79 -2.73
CA LEU A 48 5.42 4.23 -2.56
C LEU A 48 4.33 5.29 -2.79
N ASN A 49 4.52 6.51 -2.26
CA ASN A 49 3.57 7.62 -2.43
C ASN A 49 3.46 8.06 -3.89
N ILE A 50 4.56 8.07 -4.64
CA ILE A 50 4.54 8.38 -6.08
C ILE A 50 3.80 7.28 -6.84
N ILE A 51 4.10 6.00 -6.57
CA ILE A 51 3.40 4.86 -7.20
C ILE A 51 1.90 4.93 -6.90
N GLY A 52 1.52 5.26 -5.67
CA GLY A 52 0.13 5.36 -5.26
C GLY A 52 -0.58 6.67 -5.65
N GLY A 53 0.11 7.58 -6.32
CA GLY A 53 -0.46 8.87 -6.74
C GLY A 53 -0.74 9.84 -5.59
N LEU A 54 -0.13 9.65 -4.42
CA LEU A 54 -0.21 10.55 -3.27
C LEU A 54 0.78 11.72 -3.37
N ASP A 55 1.88 11.53 -4.12
CA ASP A 55 2.86 12.56 -4.43
C ASP A 55 3.19 12.55 -5.94
N ARG A 56 3.79 13.63 -6.43
CA ARG A 56 4.20 13.79 -7.82
C ARG A 56 5.71 13.63 -7.93
N TYR A 57 6.18 13.01 -9.01
CA TYR A 57 7.60 12.99 -9.36
C TYR A 57 8.00 14.26 -10.13
N ASP A 58 9.29 14.60 -10.08
CA ASP A 58 9.83 15.78 -10.78
C ASP A 58 10.28 15.43 -12.20
N ASP A 59 10.94 14.28 -12.36
CA ASP A 59 11.44 13.76 -13.63
C ASP A 59 11.16 12.26 -13.78
N GLY A 60 11.23 11.78 -15.01
CA GLY A 60 10.97 10.38 -15.32
C GLY A 60 9.55 10.13 -15.80
N ASP A 61 9.08 8.90 -15.72
CA ASP A 61 7.73 8.53 -16.11
C ASP A 61 7.22 7.35 -15.29
N LEU A 62 5.99 7.45 -14.81
CA LEU A 62 5.22 6.36 -14.25
C LEU A 62 4.21 5.89 -15.29
N VAL A 63 4.35 4.66 -15.75
CA VAL A 63 3.47 4.06 -16.76
C VAL A 63 2.60 3.01 -16.10
N ILE A 64 1.28 3.14 -16.23
CA ILE A 64 0.28 2.26 -15.64
C ILE A 64 -0.54 1.64 -16.77
N ASN A 65 -0.51 0.32 -16.91
CA ASN A 65 -1.20 -0.41 -17.98
C ASN A 65 -0.88 0.14 -19.38
N GLY A 66 0.39 0.52 -19.60
CA GLY A 66 0.87 1.08 -20.87
C GLY A 66 0.59 2.58 -21.07
N ILE A 67 -0.07 3.24 -20.13
CA ILE A 67 -0.43 4.67 -20.21
C ILE A 67 0.51 5.48 -19.32
N SER A 68 1.18 6.49 -19.87
CA SER A 68 2.00 7.44 -19.13
C SER A 68 1.16 8.35 -18.24
N THR A 69 1.53 8.48 -16.98
CA THR A 69 0.84 9.37 -16.03
C THR A 69 1.22 10.84 -16.16
N ARG A 70 2.16 11.19 -17.05
CA ARG A 70 2.54 12.60 -17.31
C ARG A 70 1.36 13.47 -17.73
N GLN A 71 0.35 12.88 -18.36
CA GLN A 71 -0.84 13.57 -18.84
C GLN A 71 -2.03 13.47 -17.86
N TYR A 72 -1.86 12.77 -16.74
CA TYR A 72 -2.92 12.62 -15.75
C TYR A 72 -3.27 13.96 -15.12
N LYS A 73 -4.58 14.26 -15.14
CA LYS A 73 -5.20 15.36 -14.39
C LYS A 73 -5.58 14.85 -12.99
N ASP A 74 -5.98 15.75 -12.10
CA ASP A 74 -6.37 15.38 -10.74
C ASP A 74 -7.48 14.32 -10.71
N ARG A 75 -8.46 14.40 -11.62
CA ARG A 75 -9.53 13.41 -11.77
C ARG A 75 -9.00 12.01 -12.13
N ASP A 76 -7.97 11.93 -12.96
CA ASP A 76 -7.38 10.64 -13.37
C ASP A 76 -6.65 10.00 -12.18
N TRP A 77 -5.96 10.83 -11.40
CA TRP A 77 -5.33 10.40 -10.16
C TRP A 77 -6.33 9.99 -9.08
N ASP A 78 -7.47 10.68 -8.96
CA ASP A 78 -8.55 10.28 -8.04
C ASP A 78 -9.12 8.92 -8.44
N SER A 79 -9.38 8.71 -9.74
CA SER A 79 -9.84 7.43 -10.26
C SER A 79 -8.82 6.32 -10.01
N TYR A 80 -7.54 6.58 -10.26
CA TYR A 80 -6.45 5.65 -10.02
C TYR A 80 -6.37 5.24 -8.54
N ARG A 81 -6.37 6.19 -7.60
CA ARG A 81 -6.34 5.90 -6.17
C ARG A 81 -7.55 5.11 -5.68
N ASN A 82 -8.72 5.37 -6.25
CA ASN A 82 -9.97 4.76 -5.78
C ASN A 82 -10.19 3.35 -6.33
N HIS A 83 -9.66 3.02 -7.51
CA HIS A 83 -9.98 1.78 -8.19
C HIS A 83 -8.77 0.87 -8.42
N THR A 84 -7.57 1.44 -8.52
CA THR A 84 -6.36 0.67 -8.87
C THR A 84 -5.49 0.38 -7.65
N ILE A 85 -5.54 1.22 -6.62
CA ILE A 85 -4.63 1.16 -5.48
C ILE A 85 -5.38 0.87 -4.17
N GLY A 86 -4.85 -0.09 -3.40
CA GLY A 86 -5.19 -0.27 -1.99
C GLY A 86 -3.99 0.09 -1.11
N PHE A 87 -4.17 1.00 -0.15
CA PHE A 87 -3.10 1.40 0.77
C PHE A 87 -3.21 0.73 2.14
N VAL A 88 -2.08 0.21 2.61
CA VAL A 88 -1.87 -0.30 3.98
C VAL A 88 -0.72 0.47 4.61
N PHE A 89 -1.00 1.24 5.67
CA PHE A 89 -0.01 2.07 6.37
C PHE A 89 0.40 1.45 7.70
N GLN A 90 1.57 1.81 8.20
CA GLN A 90 2.05 1.41 9.52
C GLN A 90 1.11 1.85 10.65
N SER A 91 0.53 3.04 10.56
CA SER A 91 -0.34 3.65 11.59
C SER A 91 -1.81 3.26 11.49
N TYR A 92 -2.16 2.20 10.75
CA TYR A 92 -3.53 1.72 10.50
C TYR A 92 -4.47 2.75 9.87
N ASN A 93 -4.42 4.01 10.27
CA ASN A 93 -5.27 5.13 9.82
C ASN A 93 -6.78 4.80 9.89
N LEU A 94 -7.19 4.21 11.00
CA LEU A 94 -8.59 3.91 11.29
C LEU A 94 -9.26 5.09 12.01
N ILE A 95 -10.55 5.31 11.73
CA ILE A 95 -11.36 6.33 12.40
C ILE A 95 -11.78 5.77 13.77
N PRO A 96 -11.30 6.33 14.91
CA PRO A 96 -11.40 5.68 16.21
C PRO A 96 -12.84 5.55 16.75
N HIS A 97 -13.72 6.47 16.40
CA HIS A 97 -15.10 6.50 16.88
C HIS A 97 -16.07 5.68 16.02
N GLN A 98 -15.62 5.20 14.87
CA GLN A 98 -16.41 4.35 13.98
C GLN A 98 -16.14 2.86 14.22
N THR A 99 -17.12 2.00 13.88
CA THR A 99 -16.91 0.55 13.88
C THR A 99 -15.91 0.15 12.78
N ILE A 100 -15.34 -1.06 12.88
CA ILE A 100 -14.45 -1.55 11.85
C ILE A 100 -15.19 -1.78 10.52
N LEU A 101 -16.46 -2.15 10.57
CA LEU A 101 -17.29 -2.22 9.37
C LEU A 101 -17.39 -0.86 8.69
N SER A 102 -17.70 0.21 9.44
CA SER A 102 -17.80 1.57 8.89
C SER A 102 -16.45 2.08 8.35
N ASN A 103 -15.34 1.70 8.98
CA ASN A 103 -13.98 2.02 8.49
C ASN A 103 -13.70 1.40 7.12
N VAL A 104 -14.16 0.17 6.87
CA VAL A 104 -14.01 -0.50 5.56
C VAL A 104 -15.02 0.07 4.55
N GLU A 105 -16.28 0.31 4.96
CA GLU A 105 -17.32 0.92 4.11
C GLU A 105 -16.90 2.28 3.53
N LEU A 106 -16.00 3.02 4.21
CA LEU A 106 -15.58 4.35 3.79
C LEU A 106 -14.95 4.35 2.39
N ALA A 107 -14.09 3.37 2.09
CA ALA A 107 -13.47 3.24 0.77
C ALA A 107 -14.52 3.06 -0.33
N LEU A 108 -15.53 2.25 -0.08
CA LEU A 108 -16.66 2.02 -1.00
C LEU A 108 -17.58 3.23 -1.11
N THR A 109 -17.68 4.04 -0.06
CA THR A 109 -18.46 5.30 -0.07
C THR A 109 -17.84 6.30 -1.04
N ILE A 110 -16.52 6.44 -1.00
CA ILE A 110 -15.77 7.33 -1.88
C ILE A 110 -15.90 6.86 -3.34
N SER A 111 -15.96 5.56 -3.58
CA SER A 111 -16.18 4.96 -4.91
C SER A 111 -17.65 5.00 -5.37
N GLY A 112 -18.57 5.61 -4.61
CA GLY A 112 -19.95 5.79 -5.00
C GLY A 112 -20.85 4.55 -4.90
N ILE A 113 -20.40 3.49 -4.22
CA ILE A 113 -21.16 2.24 -4.07
C ILE A 113 -22.39 2.44 -3.16
N GLY A 114 -23.53 1.89 -3.56
CA GLY A 114 -24.79 1.97 -2.80
C GLY A 114 -24.71 1.31 -1.42
N LYS A 115 -25.53 1.81 -0.46
CA LYS A 115 -25.42 1.42 0.97
C LYS A 115 -25.53 -0.09 1.23
N ALA A 116 -26.44 -0.79 0.56
CA ALA A 116 -26.64 -2.24 0.77
C ALA A 116 -25.42 -3.04 0.29
N ASP A 117 -24.95 -2.79 -0.95
CA ASP A 117 -23.81 -3.44 -1.54
C ASP A 117 -22.51 -3.12 -0.78
N ARG A 118 -22.37 -1.88 -0.35
CA ARG A 118 -21.23 -1.42 0.45
C ARG A 118 -21.09 -2.21 1.74
N ARG A 119 -22.20 -2.36 2.49
CA ARG A 119 -22.20 -3.11 3.74
C ARG A 119 -21.84 -4.58 3.53
N GLU A 120 -22.38 -5.19 2.51
CA GLU A 120 -22.12 -6.60 2.19
C GLU A 120 -20.66 -6.82 1.76
N ARG A 121 -20.12 -5.96 0.88
CA ARG A 121 -18.71 -6.03 0.46
C ARG A 121 -17.76 -5.83 1.64
N ALA A 122 -18.03 -4.83 2.48
CA ALA A 122 -17.20 -4.55 3.66
C ALA A 122 -17.23 -5.73 4.65
N ARG A 123 -18.38 -6.37 4.86
CA ARG A 123 -18.51 -7.57 5.70
C ARG A 123 -17.65 -8.72 5.13
N LYS A 124 -17.77 -9.02 3.85
CA LYS A 124 -16.97 -10.05 3.18
C LYS A 124 -15.46 -9.77 3.25
N ALA A 125 -15.05 -8.51 3.09
CA ALA A 125 -13.65 -8.13 3.22
C ALA A 125 -13.11 -8.37 4.64
N LEU A 126 -13.90 -8.07 5.67
CA LEU A 126 -13.55 -8.35 7.07
C LEU A 126 -13.52 -9.86 7.37
N GLU A 127 -14.41 -10.65 6.79
CA GLU A 127 -14.39 -12.12 6.90
C GLU A 127 -13.11 -12.72 6.30
N LYS A 128 -12.67 -12.23 5.12
CA LYS A 128 -11.44 -12.68 4.47
C LYS A 128 -10.18 -12.48 5.33
N VAL A 129 -10.19 -11.49 6.21
CA VAL A 129 -9.08 -11.22 7.14
C VAL A 129 -9.33 -11.79 8.57
N GLY A 130 -10.37 -12.62 8.75
CA GLY A 130 -10.69 -13.28 10.01
C GLY A 130 -11.32 -12.38 11.06
N LEU A 131 -12.03 -11.31 10.66
CA LEU A 131 -12.68 -10.35 11.56
C LEU A 131 -14.21 -10.27 11.40
N GLY A 132 -14.84 -11.25 10.76
CA GLY A 132 -16.28 -11.28 10.51
C GLY A 132 -17.15 -11.15 11.76
N GLU A 133 -16.73 -11.74 12.88
CA GLU A 133 -17.46 -11.64 14.17
C GLU A 133 -17.21 -10.33 14.92
N HIS A 134 -16.26 -9.50 14.44
CA HIS A 134 -15.84 -8.27 15.13
C HIS A 134 -16.36 -7.00 14.45
N ILE A 135 -17.20 -7.09 13.43
CA ILE A 135 -17.63 -5.97 12.56
C ILE A 135 -18.19 -4.76 13.30
N ASN A 136 -18.80 -4.97 14.46
CA ASN A 136 -19.39 -3.90 15.29
C ASN A 136 -18.41 -3.30 16.32
N LYS A 137 -17.20 -3.87 16.46
CA LYS A 137 -16.18 -3.33 17.36
C LYS A 137 -15.59 -2.05 16.80
N LYS A 138 -15.07 -1.22 17.70
CA LYS A 138 -14.28 -0.02 17.37
C LYS A 138 -12.79 -0.35 17.45
N PRO A 139 -11.90 0.45 16.80
CA PRO A 139 -10.46 0.22 16.83
C PRO A 139 -9.85 0.05 18.23
N ASN A 140 -10.30 0.81 19.22
CA ASN A 140 -9.82 0.72 20.60
C ASN A 140 -10.18 -0.59 21.33
N GLN A 141 -10.99 -1.45 20.72
CA GLN A 141 -11.38 -2.76 21.23
C GLN A 141 -10.61 -3.91 20.54
N LEU A 142 -9.60 -3.58 19.74
CA LEU A 142 -8.82 -4.50 18.93
C LEU A 142 -7.33 -4.46 19.29
N SER A 143 -6.64 -5.57 19.09
CA SER A 143 -5.17 -5.61 19.12
C SER A 143 -4.57 -4.88 17.90
N GLY A 144 -3.27 -4.55 17.96
CA GLY A 144 -2.55 -3.95 16.84
C GLY A 144 -2.62 -4.78 15.56
N GLY A 145 -2.43 -6.10 15.67
CA GLY A 145 -2.57 -7.02 14.52
C GLY A 145 -3.98 -7.06 13.95
N GLN A 146 -5.01 -7.01 14.81
CA GLN A 146 -6.41 -6.92 14.35
C GLN A 146 -6.68 -5.58 13.65
N MET A 147 -6.20 -4.46 14.18
CA MET A 147 -6.32 -3.15 13.52
C MET A 147 -5.65 -3.13 12.14
N GLN A 148 -4.48 -3.77 12.01
CA GLN A 148 -3.80 -3.88 10.72
C GLN A 148 -4.57 -4.75 9.73
N ARG A 149 -5.21 -5.84 10.19
CA ARG A 149 -6.11 -6.64 9.34
C ARG A 149 -7.32 -5.83 8.85
N VAL A 150 -7.87 -4.92 9.67
CA VAL A 150 -8.93 -3.98 9.22
C VAL A 150 -8.41 -3.06 8.13
N ALA A 151 -7.18 -2.52 8.28
CA ALA A 151 -6.57 -1.67 7.26
C ALA A 151 -6.36 -2.44 5.93
N ILE A 152 -5.97 -3.72 6.00
CA ILE A 152 -5.88 -4.60 4.82
C ILE A 152 -7.26 -4.83 4.20
N ALA A 153 -8.29 -5.15 4.99
CA ALA A 153 -9.65 -5.33 4.48
C ALA A 153 -10.15 -4.06 3.76
N ARG A 154 -9.87 -2.88 4.31
CA ARG A 154 -10.19 -1.59 3.69
C ARG A 154 -9.43 -1.38 2.38
N ALA A 155 -8.16 -1.78 2.31
CA ALA A 155 -7.35 -1.67 1.10
C ALA A 155 -7.88 -2.57 -0.02
N LEU A 156 -8.37 -3.76 0.31
CA LEU A 156 -8.82 -4.78 -0.65
C LEU A 156 -10.29 -4.62 -1.09
N VAL A 157 -11.10 -3.84 -0.38
CA VAL A 157 -12.57 -3.85 -0.56
C VAL A 157 -13.06 -3.35 -1.91
N ASN A 158 -12.24 -2.55 -2.60
CA ASN A 158 -12.49 -2.06 -3.97
C ASN A 158 -11.90 -2.96 -5.07
N ASP A 159 -11.37 -4.15 -4.71
CA ASP A 159 -10.65 -5.06 -5.63
C ASP A 159 -9.54 -4.33 -6.42
N PRO A 160 -8.57 -3.70 -5.74
CA PRO A 160 -7.53 -2.92 -6.41
C PRO A 160 -6.59 -3.82 -7.22
N ASP A 161 -5.98 -3.26 -8.27
CA ASP A 161 -4.94 -3.98 -9.04
C ASP A 161 -3.67 -4.19 -8.21
N ILE A 162 -3.34 -3.24 -7.32
CA ILE A 162 -2.11 -3.24 -6.52
C ILE A 162 -2.41 -2.87 -5.06
N VAL A 163 -1.86 -3.65 -4.14
CA VAL A 163 -1.78 -3.28 -2.72
C VAL A 163 -0.41 -2.70 -2.42
N LEU A 164 -0.38 -1.46 -1.92
CA LEU A 164 0.82 -0.77 -1.47
C LEU A 164 0.88 -0.80 0.06
N ALA A 165 1.93 -1.39 0.62
CA ALA A 165 2.10 -1.55 2.06
C ALA A 165 3.35 -0.80 2.55
N ASP A 166 3.15 0.23 3.38
CA ASP A 166 4.23 1.01 3.99
C ASP A 166 4.49 0.54 5.41
N GLU A 167 5.61 -0.17 5.62
CA GLU A 167 6.05 -0.71 6.92
C GLU A 167 4.91 -1.44 7.68
N PRO A 168 4.15 -2.35 7.06
CA PRO A 168 2.89 -2.85 7.62
C PRO A 168 3.04 -3.63 8.92
N THR A 169 4.25 -4.06 9.26
CA THR A 169 4.58 -4.81 10.47
C THR A 169 5.29 -3.99 11.54
N GLY A 170 5.60 -2.71 11.25
CA GLY A 170 6.49 -1.89 12.09
C GLY A 170 5.97 -1.56 13.50
N ALA A 171 4.66 -1.72 13.75
CA ALA A 171 4.02 -1.48 15.06
C ALA A 171 3.55 -2.78 15.74
N LEU A 172 3.94 -3.96 15.24
CA LEU A 172 3.45 -5.26 15.69
C LEU A 172 4.51 -6.04 16.47
N ASP A 173 4.06 -6.87 17.41
CA ASP A 173 4.90 -7.90 18.01
C ASP A 173 5.23 -9.01 17.01
N SER A 174 6.16 -9.92 17.39
CA SER A 174 6.65 -10.96 16.49
C SER A 174 5.56 -11.92 16.02
N ARG A 175 4.60 -12.27 16.88
CA ARG A 175 3.52 -13.20 16.55
C ARG A 175 2.53 -12.55 15.58
N ALA A 176 2.07 -11.33 15.90
CA ALA A 176 1.19 -10.57 15.01
C ALA A 176 1.84 -10.26 13.67
N THR A 177 3.17 -10.05 13.66
CA THR A 177 3.96 -9.91 12.43
C THR A 177 3.88 -11.16 11.56
N ASP A 178 4.11 -12.35 12.11
CA ASP A 178 4.05 -13.60 11.34
C ASP A 178 2.64 -13.83 10.79
N GLU A 179 1.61 -13.70 11.62
CA GLU A 179 0.22 -13.83 11.20
C GLU A 179 -0.17 -12.84 10.09
N LEU A 180 0.37 -11.62 10.12
CA LEU A 180 0.12 -10.61 9.08
C LEU A 180 0.84 -10.94 7.78
N LEU A 181 2.09 -11.41 7.86
CA LEU A 181 2.87 -11.82 6.69
C LEU A 181 2.24 -13.03 6.01
N ASP A 182 1.76 -14.02 6.79
CA ASP A 182 1.00 -15.17 6.25
C ASP A 182 -0.30 -14.71 5.53
N LEU A 183 -0.93 -13.63 6.03
CA LEU A 183 -2.09 -13.05 5.36
C LEU A 183 -1.71 -12.40 4.02
N PHE A 184 -0.59 -11.66 3.95
CA PHE A 184 -0.11 -11.08 2.69
C PHE A 184 0.24 -12.16 1.65
N GLU A 185 0.89 -13.25 2.07
CA GLU A 185 1.15 -14.40 1.17
C GLU A 185 -0.15 -14.98 0.60
N LYS A 186 -1.14 -15.26 1.46
CA LYS A 186 -2.46 -15.76 1.01
C LYS A 186 -3.18 -14.82 0.05
N ILE A 187 -3.08 -13.50 0.28
CA ILE A 187 -3.65 -12.48 -0.60
C ILE A 187 -2.92 -12.52 -1.95
N ASN A 188 -1.59 -12.63 -1.97
CA ASN A 188 -0.82 -12.73 -3.19
C ASN A 188 -1.10 -14.04 -3.94
N ASP A 189 -1.21 -15.18 -3.25
CA ASP A 189 -1.56 -16.48 -3.82
C ASP A 189 -2.94 -16.46 -4.49
N SER A 190 -3.84 -15.59 -4.05
CA SER A 190 -5.13 -15.36 -4.70
C SER A 190 -5.07 -14.50 -5.98
N GLY A 191 -3.86 -14.08 -6.38
CA GLY A 191 -3.61 -13.31 -7.61
C GLY A 191 -3.40 -11.81 -7.39
N GLN A 192 -3.42 -11.32 -6.14
CA GLN A 192 -3.23 -9.90 -5.85
C GLN A 192 -1.77 -9.47 -6.01
N THR A 193 -1.52 -8.38 -6.71
CA THR A 193 -0.19 -7.76 -6.75
C THR A 193 0.07 -6.97 -5.49
N ILE A 194 1.25 -7.14 -4.88
CA ILE A 194 1.64 -6.49 -3.63
C ILE A 194 3.02 -5.84 -3.79
N LEU A 195 3.12 -4.57 -3.40
CA LEU A 195 4.38 -3.88 -3.21
C LEU A 195 4.48 -3.45 -1.74
N MET A 196 5.41 -4.06 -1.03
CA MET A 196 5.70 -3.74 0.37
C MET A 196 7.01 -2.95 0.46
N VAL A 197 7.03 -1.86 1.20
CA VAL A 197 8.29 -1.22 1.61
C VAL A 197 8.53 -1.48 3.08
N THR A 198 9.77 -1.85 3.43
CA THR A 198 10.11 -2.21 4.81
C THR A 198 11.61 -2.07 5.09
N HIS A 199 11.98 -1.93 6.36
CA HIS A 199 13.35 -2.09 6.83
C HIS A 199 13.59 -3.47 7.47
N SER A 200 12.54 -4.29 7.60
CA SER A 200 12.61 -5.63 8.18
C SER A 200 13.01 -6.67 7.14
N VAL A 201 14.18 -7.30 7.34
CA VAL A 201 14.63 -8.42 6.51
C VAL A 201 13.64 -9.59 6.57
N LYS A 202 13.08 -9.86 7.76
CA LYS A 202 12.07 -10.90 7.96
C LYS A 202 10.81 -10.64 7.11
N ALA A 203 10.32 -9.39 7.08
CA ALA A 203 9.15 -9.05 6.26
C ALA A 203 9.48 -9.14 4.76
N ALA A 204 10.64 -8.62 4.35
CA ALA A 204 11.07 -8.67 2.95
C ALA A 204 11.27 -10.09 2.43
N SER A 205 11.75 -11.04 3.27
CA SER A 205 11.99 -12.43 2.86
C SER A 205 10.73 -13.22 2.50
N ARG A 206 9.54 -12.70 2.82
CA ARG A 206 8.25 -13.30 2.44
C ARG A 206 7.82 -12.95 1.01
N ALA A 207 8.45 -11.95 0.41
CA ALA A 207 8.16 -11.55 -0.96
C ALA A 207 8.88 -12.44 -1.97
N GLY A 208 8.25 -12.65 -3.12
CA GLY A 208 8.84 -13.41 -4.24
C GLY A 208 10.03 -12.70 -4.90
N ARG A 209 10.13 -11.36 -4.75
CA ARG A 209 11.26 -10.57 -5.22
C ARG A 209 11.58 -9.46 -4.24
N ILE A 210 12.88 -9.30 -3.95
CA ILE A 210 13.39 -8.24 -3.08
C ILE A 210 14.21 -7.27 -3.92
N LEU A 211 13.91 -5.98 -3.78
CA LEU A 211 14.69 -4.87 -4.29
C LEU A 211 15.30 -4.12 -3.10
N PHE A 212 16.46 -3.55 -3.28
CA PHE A 212 17.11 -2.74 -2.25
C PHE A 212 17.04 -1.27 -2.64
N ILE A 213 16.76 -0.40 -1.66
CA ILE A 213 16.81 1.04 -1.85
C ILE A 213 17.78 1.66 -0.86
N ARG A 214 18.68 2.49 -1.38
CA ARG A 214 19.63 3.26 -0.59
C ARG A 214 19.89 4.60 -1.28
N ASP A 215 19.89 5.67 -0.49
CA ASP A 215 20.19 7.03 -0.96
C ASP A 215 19.36 7.43 -2.22
N GLY A 216 18.08 7.03 -2.23
CA GLY A 216 17.15 7.33 -3.33
C GLY A 216 17.34 6.50 -4.60
N GLN A 217 18.22 5.50 -4.60
CA GLN A 217 18.45 4.61 -5.75
C GLN A 217 18.01 3.18 -5.44
N VAL A 218 17.49 2.48 -6.46
CA VAL A 218 17.03 1.09 -6.32
C VAL A 218 18.01 0.14 -6.99
N TYR A 219 18.33 -0.95 -6.29
CA TYR A 219 19.26 -1.99 -6.71
C TYR A 219 18.55 -3.35 -6.74
N HIS A 220 18.84 -4.16 -7.74
CA HIS A 220 18.28 -5.52 -7.89
C HIS A 220 19.06 -6.58 -7.11
N GLN A 221 20.31 -6.27 -6.74
CA GLN A 221 21.20 -7.08 -5.87
C GLN A 221 22.08 -6.12 -5.07
N LEU A 222 22.47 -6.54 -3.83
CA LEU A 222 23.50 -5.88 -3.05
C LEU A 222 24.87 -6.40 -3.46
#